data_90e073d80347dbd081363a1025218902
#
_entry.id   90e073d80347dbd081363a1025218902
#
_cell.length_a   1.000
_cell.length_b   1.000
_cell.length_c   1.000
_cell.angle_alpha   90.00
_cell.angle_beta   90.00
_cell.angle_gamma   90.00
#
_symmetry.space_group_name_H-M   'P 1'
#
loop_
_entity.id
_entity.type
_entity.pdbx_description
1 polymer ?
#
loop_
_entity_poly.entity_id
_entity_poly.type
_entity_poly.pdbx_seq_one_letter_code
_entity_poly.pdbx_strand_id
1 'polypeptide(L)'
;MPQYASPQEGSAERSSVPSPQLPPGPRRSRSAARLIAIPLIGLVAGLLYYGLHDRFFLPECDSDRAKRTLGDILKQLKLEPSRYEPLTTVSSSKTQVVCKATLPLPDGGNVDIDYTFYWQGSQANIRYSVTRK
;
A
#
# COMPACT_ATOMS: atom_id res chain seq x y z
N MET A 1 -18.91 82.63 -8.24
CA MET A 1 -19.62 82.81 -9.53
C MET A 1 -18.58 82.61 -10.61
N PRO A 2 -18.64 81.74 -11.55
CA PRO A 2 -19.68 81.56 -12.55
C PRO A 2 -20.12 80.10 -12.75
N GLN A 3 -21.31 79.92 -13.25
CA GLN A 3 -21.98 78.78 -13.76
C GLN A 3 -21.28 78.20 -14.99
N TYR A 4 -21.23 76.93 -15.14
CA TYR A 4 -20.99 76.27 -16.44
C TYR A 4 -22.09 75.27 -16.72
N ALA A 5 -22.72 75.53 -17.85
CA ALA A 5 -23.82 74.81 -18.43
C ALA A 5 -23.46 73.39 -18.92
N SER A 6 -24.43 72.50 -18.84
CA SER A 6 -24.48 71.23 -19.56
C SER A 6 -24.64 71.48 -21.08
N PRO A 7 -24.15 70.55 -21.89
CA PRO A 7 -24.85 70.24 -23.16
C PRO A 7 -25.28 68.75 -23.18
N GLN A 8 -26.47 68.67 -23.65
CA GLN A 8 -27.25 67.51 -24.01
C GLN A 8 -26.66 66.65 -25.14
N GLU A 9 -27.14 65.41 -25.11
CA GLU A 9 -27.68 64.68 -26.26
C GLU A 9 -26.75 64.22 -27.38
N GLY A 10 -26.62 62.85 -27.37
CA GLY A 10 -26.27 62.09 -28.53
C GLY A 10 -26.94 60.71 -28.48
N SER A 11 -28.21 60.66 -28.88
CA SER A 11 -28.88 59.37 -29.14
C SER A 11 -28.17 58.69 -30.31
N ALA A 12 -27.38 57.69 -30.01
CA ALA A 12 -26.85 56.73 -30.97
C ALA A 12 -27.72 55.48 -30.98
N GLU A 13 -28.53 55.42 -31.96
CA GLU A 13 -29.31 54.28 -32.42
C GLU A 13 -28.40 53.09 -32.64
N ARG A 14 -28.44 52.13 -31.66
CA ARG A 14 -27.68 50.91 -31.73
C ARG A 14 -28.43 49.89 -32.57
N SER A 15 -28.06 49.81 -33.85
CA SER A 15 -28.41 48.70 -34.74
C SER A 15 -28.09 47.40 -34.10
N SER A 16 -29.09 46.62 -33.74
CA SER A 16 -29.00 45.26 -33.26
C SER A 16 -28.53 44.34 -34.38
N VAL A 17 -27.24 44.08 -34.39
CA VAL A 17 -26.65 42.99 -35.18
C VAL A 17 -27.05 41.70 -34.56
N PRO A 18 -27.75 40.78 -35.24
CA PRO A 18 -28.05 39.47 -34.70
C PRO A 18 -26.74 38.67 -34.53
N SER A 19 -26.42 38.32 -33.30
CA SER A 19 -25.29 37.46 -33.01
C SER A 19 -25.49 36.09 -33.65
N PRO A 20 -24.46 35.55 -34.34
CA PRO A 20 -24.53 34.18 -34.86
C PRO A 20 -24.67 33.19 -33.71
N GLN A 21 -25.79 32.48 -33.70
CA GLN A 21 -25.97 31.35 -32.76
C GLN A 21 -25.00 30.26 -33.11
N LEU A 22 -24.00 30.07 -32.27
CA LEU A 22 -23.13 28.88 -32.29
C LEU A 22 -23.99 27.62 -32.09
N PRO A 23 -23.77 26.58 -32.90
CA PRO A 23 -24.46 25.30 -32.70
C PRO A 23 -24.19 24.75 -31.31
N PRO A 24 -25.21 24.15 -30.67
CA PRO A 24 -25.02 23.55 -29.34
C PRO A 24 -23.94 22.46 -29.43
N GLY A 25 -22.81 22.74 -28.79
CA GLY A 25 -21.73 21.77 -28.66
C GLY A 25 -22.23 20.49 -27.99
N PRO A 26 -21.64 19.32 -28.31
CA PRO A 26 -22.09 18.05 -27.78
C PRO A 26 -22.05 18.10 -26.24
N ARG A 27 -23.21 17.97 -25.63
CA ARG A 27 -23.35 17.82 -24.17
C ARG A 27 -22.59 16.55 -23.75
N ARG A 28 -21.31 16.73 -23.42
CA ARG A 28 -20.54 15.65 -22.80
C ARG A 28 -21.25 15.26 -21.50
N SER A 29 -21.86 14.09 -21.56
CA SER A 29 -22.49 13.44 -20.41
C SER A 29 -21.46 13.30 -19.29
N ARG A 30 -21.53 14.21 -18.32
CA ARG A 30 -20.67 14.19 -17.10
C ARG A 30 -20.94 12.99 -16.22
N SER A 31 -21.98 12.21 -16.51
CA SER A 31 -22.39 11.05 -15.73
C SER A 31 -21.51 9.81 -16.00
N ALA A 32 -21.05 9.60 -17.23
CA ALA A 32 -20.25 8.42 -17.57
C ALA A 32 -18.84 8.45 -16.93
N ALA A 33 -18.25 9.65 -16.78
CA ALA A 33 -16.93 9.80 -16.16
C ALA A 33 -16.94 9.45 -14.66
N ARG A 34 -18.07 9.65 -13.97
CA ARG A 34 -18.19 9.34 -12.53
C ARG A 34 -18.29 7.83 -12.25
N LEU A 35 -18.91 7.06 -13.13
CA LEU A 35 -19.07 5.62 -12.96
C LEU A 35 -17.76 4.83 -13.13
N ILE A 36 -16.79 5.36 -13.86
CA ILE A 36 -15.49 4.72 -14.09
C ILE A 36 -14.46 5.16 -13.03
N ALA A 37 -14.60 6.37 -12.48
CA ALA A 37 -13.64 6.91 -11.51
C ALA A 37 -13.66 6.17 -10.16
N ILE A 38 -14.83 5.74 -9.69
CA ILE A 38 -14.97 5.08 -8.38
C ILE A 38 -14.22 3.74 -8.30
N PRO A 39 -14.38 2.79 -9.25
CA PRO A 39 -13.63 1.52 -9.20
C PRO A 39 -12.13 1.71 -9.38
N LEU A 40 -11.69 2.71 -10.15
CA LEU A 40 -10.27 3.00 -10.33
C LEU A 40 -9.62 3.51 -9.04
N ILE A 41 -10.29 4.40 -8.30
CA ILE A 41 -9.81 4.91 -7.01
C ILE A 41 -9.72 3.76 -5.99
N GLY A 42 -10.71 2.87 -5.94
CA GLY A 42 -10.70 1.69 -5.07
C GLY A 42 -9.53 0.74 -5.37
N LEU A 43 -9.24 0.51 -6.66
CA LEU A 43 -8.15 -0.35 -7.09
C LEU A 43 -6.79 0.24 -6.75
N VAL A 44 -6.59 1.53 -7.00
CA VAL A 44 -5.34 2.24 -6.65
C VAL A 44 -5.15 2.29 -5.14
N ALA A 45 -6.19 2.60 -4.37
CA ALA A 45 -6.13 2.60 -2.91
C ALA A 45 -5.83 1.21 -2.34
N GLY A 46 -6.41 0.15 -2.92
CA GLY A 46 -6.12 -1.24 -2.57
C GLY A 46 -4.66 -1.61 -2.83
N LEU A 47 -4.14 -1.32 -4.03
CA LEU A 47 -2.74 -1.58 -4.38
C LEU A 47 -1.76 -0.81 -3.49
N LEU A 48 -2.06 0.45 -3.17
CA LEU A 48 -1.25 1.24 -2.24
C LEU A 48 -1.31 0.66 -0.82
N TYR A 49 -2.48 0.26 -0.35
CA TYR A 49 -2.64 -0.36 0.97
C TYR A 49 -1.81 -1.65 1.08
N TYR A 50 -1.93 -2.56 0.11
CA TYR A 50 -1.15 -3.81 0.10
C TYR A 50 0.35 -3.55 -0.02
N GLY A 51 0.77 -2.63 -0.90
CA GLY A 51 2.18 -2.32 -1.09
C GLY A 51 2.83 -1.59 0.09
N LEU A 52 2.05 -0.81 0.85
CA LEU A 52 2.53 -0.11 2.05
C LEU A 52 2.48 -1.00 3.28
N HIS A 53 1.51 -1.89 3.39
CA HIS A 53 1.36 -2.79 4.54
C HIS A 53 2.63 -3.60 4.80
N ASP A 54 3.21 -4.19 3.74
CA ASP A 54 4.44 -4.99 3.86
C ASP A 54 5.68 -4.16 4.25
N ARG A 55 5.63 -2.85 4.08
CA ARG A 55 6.76 -1.95 4.42
C ARG A 55 6.71 -1.42 5.85
N PHE A 56 5.54 -1.42 6.48
CA PHE A 56 5.34 -0.81 7.80
C PHE A 56 5.12 -1.82 8.92
N PHE A 57 4.87 -3.07 8.58
CA PHE A 57 4.64 -4.12 9.57
C PHE A 57 5.67 -5.22 9.45
N LEU A 58 6.16 -5.68 10.60
CA LEU A 58 6.97 -6.91 10.63
C LEU A 58 6.07 -8.11 10.33
N PRO A 59 6.58 -9.12 9.60
CA PRO A 59 5.80 -10.31 9.30
C PRO A 59 5.46 -11.08 10.58
N GLU A 60 4.23 -11.54 10.66
CA GLU A 60 3.81 -12.49 11.69
C GLU A 60 4.46 -13.86 11.46
N CYS A 61 4.61 -14.66 12.53
CA CYS A 61 5.32 -15.94 12.46
C CYS A 61 4.63 -16.98 11.56
N ASP A 62 3.31 -16.91 11.43
CA ASP A 62 2.52 -17.81 10.57
C ASP A 62 2.39 -17.33 9.14
N SER A 63 2.87 -16.11 8.84
CA SER A 63 2.82 -15.53 7.50
C SER A 63 3.65 -16.32 6.49
N ASP A 64 3.26 -16.27 5.22
CA ASP A 64 4.00 -16.90 4.13
C ASP A 64 5.44 -16.37 4.01
N ARG A 65 5.66 -15.12 4.38
CA ARG A 65 6.99 -14.52 4.41
C ARG A 65 7.87 -15.17 5.48
N ALA A 66 7.32 -15.38 6.68
CA ALA A 66 8.05 -16.07 7.76
C ALA A 66 8.37 -17.53 7.39
N LYS A 67 7.43 -18.24 6.78
CA LYS A 67 7.62 -19.62 6.30
C LYS A 67 8.70 -19.73 5.23
N ARG A 68 8.71 -18.81 4.26
CA ARG A 68 9.77 -18.73 3.23
C ARG A 68 11.12 -18.47 3.87
N THR A 69 11.19 -17.53 4.81
CA THR A 69 12.42 -17.20 5.54
C THR A 69 12.97 -18.41 6.29
N LEU A 70 12.09 -19.15 6.99
CA LEU A 70 12.50 -20.39 7.66
C LEU A 70 13.03 -21.40 6.65
N GLY A 71 12.35 -21.59 5.52
CA GLY A 71 12.82 -22.46 4.44
C GLY A 71 14.20 -22.08 3.92
N ASP A 72 14.50 -20.78 3.77
CA ASP A 72 15.82 -20.31 3.34
C ASP A 72 16.89 -20.53 4.40
N ILE A 73 16.58 -20.33 5.68
CA ILE A 73 17.47 -20.66 6.80
C ILE A 73 17.81 -22.16 6.79
N LEU A 74 16.79 -23.02 6.65
CA LEU A 74 16.97 -24.47 6.61
C LEU A 74 17.87 -24.90 5.44
N LYS A 75 17.68 -24.34 4.26
CA LYS A 75 18.53 -24.58 3.08
C LYS A 75 19.98 -24.16 3.34
N GLN A 76 20.20 -22.99 3.94
CA GLN A 76 21.54 -22.52 4.29
C GLN A 76 22.23 -23.45 5.28
N LEU A 77 21.49 -23.99 6.23
CA LEU A 77 21.98 -24.91 7.25
C LEU A 77 22.07 -26.37 6.75
N LYS A 78 21.60 -26.63 5.52
CA LYS A 78 21.49 -27.99 4.95
C LYS A 78 20.70 -28.94 5.83
N LEU A 79 19.66 -28.42 6.48
CA LEU A 79 18.74 -29.18 7.31
C LEU A 79 17.48 -29.52 6.53
N GLU A 80 17.14 -30.80 6.49
CA GLU A 80 15.92 -31.31 5.87
C GLU A 80 15.02 -31.87 6.95
N PRO A 81 14.06 -31.08 7.50
CA PRO A 81 13.18 -31.61 8.53
C PRO A 81 12.22 -32.65 7.94
N SER A 82 11.91 -33.68 8.70
CA SER A 82 10.94 -34.70 8.29
C SER A 82 9.53 -34.15 8.21
N ARG A 83 9.23 -33.10 8.96
CA ARG A 83 7.93 -32.44 9.03
C ARG A 83 8.09 -30.97 9.37
N TYR A 84 7.28 -30.14 8.75
CA TYR A 84 7.15 -28.73 9.13
C TYR A 84 6.07 -28.60 10.21
N GLU A 85 6.47 -28.23 11.40
CA GLU A 85 5.54 -27.90 12.47
C GLU A 85 5.14 -26.44 12.41
N PRO A 86 3.94 -26.09 12.96
CA PRO A 86 3.49 -24.71 12.95
C PRO A 86 4.45 -23.83 13.74
N LEU A 87 4.72 -22.67 13.18
CA LEU A 87 5.54 -21.64 13.80
C LEU A 87 4.83 -21.05 15.00
N THR A 88 5.51 -20.93 16.11
CA THR A 88 4.94 -20.33 17.33
C THR A 88 5.48 -18.92 17.51
N THR A 89 4.57 -17.97 17.72
CA THR A 89 4.94 -16.61 18.11
C THR A 89 5.27 -16.58 19.59
N VAL A 90 6.51 -16.27 19.92
CA VAL A 90 6.98 -16.14 21.32
C VAL A 90 6.69 -14.73 21.83
N SER A 91 6.93 -13.73 21.01
CA SER A 91 6.69 -12.32 21.35
C SER A 91 6.45 -11.53 20.07
N SER A 92 5.55 -10.56 20.15
CA SER A 92 5.26 -9.64 19.05
C SER A 92 5.15 -8.22 19.58
N SER A 93 5.87 -7.31 18.96
CA SER A 93 5.85 -5.88 19.22
C SER A 93 5.95 -5.10 17.91
N LYS A 94 5.78 -3.78 17.97
CA LYS A 94 5.93 -2.91 16.78
C LYS A 94 7.36 -2.91 16.21
N THR A 95 8.36 -3.24 17.03
CA THR A 95 9.78 -3.16 16.67
C THR A 95 10.42 -4.51 16.41
N GLN A 96 9.82 -5.59 16.94
CA GLN A 96 10.35 -6.95 16.75
C GLN A 96 9.25 -8.00 16.89
N VAL A 97 9.40 -9.09 16.15
CA VAL A 97 8.58 -10.30 16.26
C VAL A 97 9.52 -11.48 16.44
N VAL A 98 9.33 -12.23 17.51
CA VAL A 98 10.14 -13.40 17.86
C VAL A 98 9.34 -14.66 17.57
N CYS A 99 9.89 -15.50 16.72
CA CYS A 99 9.29 -16.75 16.27
C CYS A 99 10.15 -17.93 16.69
N LYS A 100 9.49 -19.04 17.02
CA LYS A 100 10.14 -20.32 17.34
C LYS A 100 9.58 -21.43 16.46
N ALA A 101 10.47 -22.26 15.95
CA ALA A 101 10.15 -23.49 15.25
C ALA A 101 10.89 -24.65 15.90
N THR A 102 10.20 -25.74 16.22
CA THR A 102 10.81 -27.01 16.61
C THR A 102 10.56 -27.98 15.48
N LEU A 103 11.62 -28.51 14.88
CA LEU A 103 11.54 -29.31 13.67
C LEU A 103 12.19 -30.70 13.94
N PRO A 104 11.45 -31.79 13.73
CA PRO A 104 12.00 -33.13 13.82
C PRO A 104 12.93 -33.43 12.65
N LEU A 105 14.10 -33.97 12.93
CA LEU A 105 15.08 -34.42 11.95
C LEU A 105 14.87 -35.90 11.60
N PRO A 106 15.32 -36.34 10.41
CA PRO A 106 15.24 -37.75 10.02
C PRO A 106 16.04 -38.71 10.91
N ASP A 107 17.05 -38.19 11.61
CA ASP A 107 17.89 -38.95 12.56
C ASP A 107 17.25 -39.14 13.93
N GLY A 108 16.00 -38.69 14.11
CA GLY A 108 15.26 -38.79 15.38
C GLY A 108 15.56 -37.65 16.36
N GLY A 109 16.46 -36.73 16.04
CA GLY A 109 16.73 -35.53 16.82
C GLY A 109 15.70 -34.41 16.51
N ASN A 110 15.75 -33.36 17.33
CA ASN A 110 14.99 -32.16 17.10
C ASN A 110 15.92 -30.96 16.94
N VAL A 111 15.53 -30.02 16.10
CA VAL A 111 16.21 -28.73 15.99
C VAL A 111 15.23 -27.60 16.38
N ASP A 112 15.65 -26.79 17.33
CA ASP A 112 14.94 -25.58 17.71
C ASP A 112 15.57 -24.41 16.95
N ILE A 113 14.76 -23.65 16.24
CA ILE A 113 15.17 -22.46 15.52
C ILE A 113 14.39 -21.30 16.10
N ASP A 114 15.11 -20.40 16.76
CA ASP A 114 14.58 -19.13 17.20
C ASP A 114 15.00 -18.05 16.22
N TYR A 115 14.06 -17.34 15.63
CA TYR A 115 14.36 -16.25 14.73
C TYR A 115 13.53 -15.02 15.04
N THR A 116 14.15 -13.87 14.87
CA THR A 116 13.58 -12.58 15.24
C THR A 116 13.59 -11.67 14.01
N PHE A 117 12.42 -11.21 13.62
CA PHE A 117 12.30 -10.07 12.73
C PHE A 117 12.40 -8.79 13.53
N TYR A 118 13.21 -7.86 13.08
CA TYR A 118 13.37 -6.57 13.76
C TYR A 118 13.64 -5.44 12.75
N TRP A 119 13.30 -4.23 13.13
CA TRP A 119 13.60 -3.07 12.34
C TRP A 119 15.02 -2.58 12.61
N GLN A 120 15.77 -2.32 11.53
CA GLN A 120 17.04 -1.61 11.58
C GLN A 120 16.93 -0.39 10.66
N GLY A 121 16.65 0.76 11.23
CA GLY A 121 16.23 1.94 10.46
C GLY A 121 14.88 1.69 9.78
N SER A 122 14.84 1.78 8.45
CA SER A 122 13.65 1.53 7.63
C SER A 122 13.59 0.13 7.01
N GLN A 123 14.53 -0.75 7.36
CA GLN A 123 14.62 -2.10 6.80
C GLN A 123 14.29 -3.16 7.84
N ALA A 124 13.47 -4.14 7.44
CA ALA A 124 13.23 -5.31 8.25
C ALA A 124 14.40 -6.29 8.08
N ASN A 125 15.03 -6.65 9.20
CA ASN A 125 16.14 -7.58 9.28
C ASN A 125 15.74 -8.83 10.05
N ILE A 126 16.55 -9.88 9.92
CA ILE A 126 16.32 -11.17 10.56
C ILE A 126 17.58 -11.57 11.29
N ARG A 127 17.39 -12.02 12.53
CA ARG A 127 18.42 -12.70 13.32
C ARG A 127 17.87 -14.06 13.68
N TYR A 128 18.69 -15.09 13.61
CA TYR A 128 18.28 -16.43 14.02
C TYR A 128 19.36 -17.12 14.85
N SER A 129 18.92 -18.04 15.69
CA SER A 129 19.77 -18.96 16.43
C SER A 129 19.22 -20.38 16.28
N VAL A 130 20.10 -21.36 16.26
CA VAL A 130 19.76 -22.75 16.05
C VAL A 130 20.33 -23.57 17.20
N THR A 131 19.48 -24.35 17.84
CA THR A 131 19.85 -25.27 18.93
C THR A 131 19.43 -26.67 18.53
N ARG A 132 20.37 -27.58 18.49
CA ARG A 132 20.12 -29.00 18.23
C ARG A 132 19.94 -29.72 19.57
N LYS A 133 18.90 -30.54 19.69
CA LYS A 133 18.61 -31.38 20.87
C LYS A 133 18.67 -32.86 20.48
#